data_92ad09c313c0d5b7d6e215df1d58706a
#
_entry.id   92ad09c313c0d5b7d6e215df1d58706a
#
_cell.length_a   1.000
_cell.length_b   1.000
_cell.length_c   1.000
_cell.angle_alpha   90.00
_cell.angle_beta   90.00
_cell.angle_gamma   90.00
#
_symmetry.space_group_name_H-M   'P 1'
#
loop_
_entity.id
_entity.type
_entity.pdbx_description
1 polymer ?
#
loop_
_entity_poly.entity_id
_entity_poly.type
_entity_poly.pdbx_seq_one_letter_code
_entity_poly.pdbx_strand_id
1 'polypeptide(L)'
;AYRYSTQNYLGLNDALTLIDEVKHPEQDLEPKSMRNYSRMKNQVTVSINQPLKFEKKDYGSFYLSGSWSDYWASGQNRSNYSIGYSNSTSWGSYSVSAQRSWNEDGDTDDSVYLSFTIPIEKLLGTEQRTSGFQSIDTQISSDFKGNNQLNVSSSGYSDNARVSYSVNTGYTMNKASKDL
;
A
#
# COMPACT_ATOMS: atom_id res chain seq x y z
N ALA A 1 -6.17 3.51 17.43
CA ALA A 1 -7.46 2.81 17.56
C ALA A 1 -7.25 1.43 18.19
N TYR A 2 -8.22 0.95 18.91
CA TYR A 2 -8.27 -0.42 19.46
C TYR A 2 -9.55 -1.10 18.98
N ARG A 3 -9.44 -2.35 18.56
CA ARG A 3 -10.56 -3.19 18.14
C ARG A 3 -10.46 -4.55 18.81
N TYR A 4 -11.57 -5.03 19.33
CA TYR A 4 -11.72 -6.38 19.88
C TYR A 4 -12.87 -7.10 19.18
N SER A 5 -12.70 -8.38 18.89
CA SER A 5 -13.74 -9.23 18.32
C SER A 5 -13.88 -10.51 19.14
N THR A 6 -15.10 -10.97 19.32
CA THR A 6 -15.38 -12.24 20.00
C THR A 6 -14.98 -13.43 19.14
N GLN A 7 -14.74 -14.58 19.73
CA GLN A 7 -14.33 -15.81 19.04
C GLN A 7 -15.31 -16.25 17.92
N ASN A 8 -16.59 -15.93 18.09
CA ASN A 8 -17.63 -16.29 17.14
C ASN A 8 -17.96 -15.19 16.13
N TYR A 9 -17.24 -14.07 16.17
CA TYR A 9 -17.44 -12.99 15.21
C TYR A 9 -16.82 -13.36 13.86
N LEU A 10 -17.63 -13.29 12.82
CA LEU A 10 -17.21 -13.37 11.42
C LEU A 10 -17.50 -12.04 10.74
N GLY A 11 -16.55 -11.54 9.97
CA GLY A 11 -16.80 -10.45 9.05
C GLY A 11 -17.84 -10.85 8.00
N LEU A 12 -18.55 -9.89 7.43
CA LEU A 12 -19.58 -10.18 6.41
C LEU A 12 -19.00 -10.96 5.22
N ASN A 13 -17.82 -10.58 4.76
CA ASN A 13 -17.16 -11.25 3.64
C ASN A 13 -16.79 -12.70 3.98
N ASP A 14 -16.23 -12.93 5.16
CA ASP A 14 -15.85 -14.27 5.63
C ASP A 14 -17.08 -15.16 5.79
N ALA A 15 -18.19 -14.59 6.29
CA ALA A 15 -19.46 -15.30 6.42
C ALA A 15 -20.04 -15.67 5.05
N LEU A 16 -19.97 -14.78 4.08
CA LEU A 16 -20.43 -15.05 2.70
C LEU A 16 -19.59 -16.14 2.03
N THR A 17 -18.25 -16.07 2.17
CA THR A 17 -17.37 -17.10 1.62
C THR A 17 -17.65 -18.47 2.24
N LEU A 18 -17.84 -18.54 3.57
CA LEU A 18 -18.23 -19.80 4.23
C LEU A 18 -19.55 -20.35 3.75
N ILE A 19 -20.55 -19.50 3.55
CA ILE A 19 -21.87 -19.92 3.03
C ILE A 19 -21.72 -20.44 1.60
N ASP A 20 -20.89 -19.82 0.78
CA ASP A 20 -20.63 -20.25 -0.58
C ASP A 20 -19.89 -21.59 -0.64
N GLU A 21 -18.84 -21.77 0.16
CA GLU A 21 -18.10 -23.04 0.29
C GLU A 21 -19.00 -24.19 0.78
N VAL A 22 -19.92 -23.92 1.71
CA VAL A 22 -20.87 -24.94 2.19
C VAL A 22 -21.90 -25.30 1.14
N LYS A 23 -22.34 -24.34 0.32
CA LYS A 23 -23.34 -24.57 -0.73
C LYS A 23 -22.77 -25.21 -1.99
N HIS A 24 -21.49 -24.95 -2.28
CA HIS A 24 -20.81 -25.43 -3.49
C HIS A 24 -19.48 -26.11 -3.10
N PRO A 25 -19.51 -27.28 -2.43
CA PRO A 25 -18.29 -28.00 -2.11
C PRO A 25 -17.66 -28.47 -3.43
N GLU A 26 -16.50 -27.91 -3.77
CA GLU A 26 -15.70 -28.41 -4.89
C GLU A 26 -15.29 -29.86 -4.62
N GLN A 27 -15.53 -30.75 -5.56
CA GLN A 27 -15.43 -32.20 -5.39
C GLN A 27 -14.00 -32.71 -5.11
N ASP A 28 -12.96 -31.89 -5.23
CA ASP A 28 -11.56 -32.31 -5.14
C ASP A 28 -10.71 -31.61 -4.07
N LEU A 29 -11.26 -30.74 -3.29
CA LEU A 29 -10.54 -30.12 -2.18
C LEU A 29 -11.12 -30.64 -0.86
N GLU A 30 -10.28 -31.21 -0.01
CA GLU A 30 -10.61 -31.47 1.37
C GLU A 30 -11.34 -30.23 1.95
N PRO A 31 -12.49 -30.39 2.61
CA PRO A 31 -13.22 -29.26 3.16
C PRO A 31 -12.21 -28.48 4.02
N LYS A 32 -11.84 -27.28 3.57
CA LYS A 32 -11.03 -26.34 4.34
C LYS A 32 -11.82 -26.11 5.63
N SER A 33 -11.49 -26.90 6.63
CA SER A 33 -12.24 -26.93 7.86
C SER A 33 -12.37 -25.50 8.39
N MET A 34 -13.52 -25.13 8.94
CA MET A 34 -13.77 -23.85 9.63
C MET A 34 -12.67 -23.47 10.64
N ARG A 35 -11.73 -24.36 10.91
CA ARG A 35 -10.58 -24.19 11.81
C ARG A 35 -9.47 -23.29 11.25
N ASN A 36 -9.39 -23.06 9.93
CA ASN A 36 -8.30 -22.30 9.32
C ASN A 36 -8.63 -20.82 9.09
N TYR A 37 -9.80 -20.33 9.42
CA TYR A 37 -10.07 -18.90 9.39
C TYR A 37 -9.43 -18.23 10.61
N SER A 38 -8.35 -17.52 10.38
CA SER A 38 -7.68 -16.70 11.40
C SER A 38 -8.59 -15.56 11.84
N ARG A 39 -9.41 -15.80 12.86
CA ARG A 39 -10.34 -14.79 13.39
C ARG A 39 -9.58 -13.81 14.25
N MET A 40 -9.60 -12.54 13.84
CA MET A 40 -8.94 -11.48 14.60
C MET A 40 -9.58 -11.34 15.98
N LYS A 41 -8.75 -11.35 17.01
CA LYS A 41 -9.14 -11.19 18.42
C LYS A 41 -8.97 -9.74 18.86
N ASN A 42 -7.77 -9.24 18.74
CA ASN A 42 -7.43 -7.88 19.11
C ASN A 42 -6.69 -7.20 17.96
N GLN A 43 -6.90 -5.91 17.83
CA GLN A 43 -6.09 -5.06 16.96
C GLN A 43 -5.83 -3.73 17.65
N VAL A 44 -4.59 -3.35 17.68
CA VAL A 44 -4.15 -2.01 18.09
C VAL A 44 -3.52 -1.33 16.89
N THR A 45 -3.95 -0.11 16.61
CA THR A 45 -3.36 0.71 15.56
C THR A 45 -3.02 2.07 16.14
N VAL A 46 -1.78 2.49 15.92
CA VAL A 46 -1.29 3.82 16.27
C VAL A 46 -0.80 4.49 14.99
N SER A 47 -1.18 5.74 14.79
CA SER A 47 -0.69 6.55 13.69
C SER A 47 -0.39 7.97 14.17
N ILE A 48 0.73 8.50 13.72
CA ILE A 48 1.20 9.84 14.01
C ILE A 48 1.49 10.49 12.64
N ASN A 49 0.98 11.69 12.46
CA ASN A 49 1.30 12.52 11.30
C ASN A 49 1.73 13.89 11.80
N GLN A 50 2.96 14.27 11.48
CA GLN A 50 3.56 15.51 11.94
C GLN A 50 3.93 16.39 10.75
N PRO A 51 3.19 17.47 10.47
CA PRO A 51 3.61 18.50 9.53
C PRO A 51 4.86 19.24 10.08
N LEU A 52 5.82 19.45 9.21
CA LEU A 52 7.08 20.14 9.53
C LEU A 52 6.99 21.59 9.01
N LYS A 53 6.46 22.48 9.82
CA LYS A 53 6.34 23.91 9.49
C LYS A 53 7.18 24.75 10.45
N PHE A 54 8.11 25.51 9.88
CA PHE A 54 8.96 26.42 10.63
C PHE A 54 8.89 27.82 10.03
N GLU A 55 8.58 28.80 10.85
CA GLU A 55 8.45 30.24 10.52
C GLU A 55 7.48 30.50 9.36
N LYS A 56 7.17 30.24 8.43
CA LYS A 56 6.28 30.38 7.26
C LYS A 56 6.63 29.40 6.14
N LYS A 57 7.60 28.52 6.39
CA LYS A 57 8.06 27.59 5.39
C LYS A 57 7.56 26.18 5.71
N ASP A 58 7.02 25.51 4.70
CA ASP A 58 6.57 24.14 4.78
C ASP A 58 7.71 23.22 4.34
N TYR A 59 8.10 22.32 5.21
CA TYR A 59 9.14 21.33 4.96
C TYR A 59 8.56 19.92 4.76
N GLY A 60 7.24 19.83 4.49
CA GLY A 60 6.56 18.56 4.28
C GLY A 60 5.99 17.99 5.57
N SER A 61 5.73 16.69 5.52
CA SER A 61 5.17 15.95 6.64
C SER A 61 5.85 14.61 6.84
N PHE A 62 5.99 14.26 8.08
CA PHE A 62 6.48 12.97 8.53
C PHE A 62 5.31 12.14 9.05
N TYR A 63 5.27 10.86 8.73
CA TYR A 63 4.29 9.94 9.31
C TYR A 63 4.95 8.69 9.87
N LEU A 64 4.33 8.17 10.92
CA LEU A 64 4.65 6.89 11.54
C LEU A 64 3.34 6.18 11.80
N SER A 65 3.23 4.93 11.41
CA SER A 65 2.11 4.09 11.79
C SER A 65 2.57 2.71 12.22
N GLY A 66 1.80 2.11 13.12
CA GLY A 66 2.01 0.75 13.57
C GLY A 66 0.68 0.07 13.84
N SER A 67 0.57 -1.18 13.46
CA SER A 67 -0.56 -2.03 13.82
C SER A 67 -0.06 -3.37 14.35
N TRP A 68 -0.75 -3.85 15.34
CA TRP A 68 -0.55 -5.16 15.91
C TRP A 68 -1.90 -5.87 15.98
N SER A 69 -1.96 -7.13 15.55
CA SER A 69 -3.18 -7.94 15.55
C SER A 69 -2.89 -9.31 16.12
N ASP A 70 -3.81 -9.78 16.93
CA ASP A 70 -3.83 -11.09 17.60
C ASP A 70 -5.05 -11.88 17.11
N TYR A 71 -4.92 -13.20 16.97
CA TYR A 71 -5.95 -14.05 16.36
C TYR A 71 -6.34 -15.19 17.31
N TRP A 72 -7.62 -15.59 17.28
CA TRP A 72 -8.18 -16.64 18.18
C TRP A 72 -7.65 -18.04 17.88
N ALA A 73 -7.45 -18.38 16.63
CA ALA A 73 -7.21 -19.75 16.21
C ALA A 73 -5.74 -20.14 16.15
N SER A 74 -4.86 -19.20 15.84
CA SER A 74 -3.46 -19.48 15.54
C SER A 74 -2.52 -19.26 16.71
N GLY A 75 -2.91 -18.45 17.69
CA GLY A 75 -2.00 -17.95 18.71
C GLY A 75 -0.85 -17.09 18.11
N GLN A 76 -0.97 -16.74 16.85
CA GLN A 76 0.02 -16.02 16.06
C GLN A 76 -0.35 -14.55 15.97
N ASN A 77 0.64 -13.70 15.87
CA ASN A 77 0.48 -12.26 15.82
C ASN A 77 0.92 -11.73 14.48
N ARG A 78 0.22 -10.73 13.96
CA ARG A 78 0.68 -9.91 12.83
C ARG A 78 1.02 -8.52 13.30
N SER A 79 2.16 -8.03 12.85
CA SER A 79 2.56 -6.66 13.10
C SER A 79 2.96 -5.98 11.81
N ASN A 80 2.61 -4.71 11.68
CA ASN A 80 3.01 -3.88 10.55
C ASN A 80 3.44 -2.53 11.10
N TYR A 81 4.58 -2.05 10.63
CA TYR A 81 5.11 -0.73 10.96
C TYR A 81 5.49 -0.01 9.68
N SER A 82 5.12 1.24 9.57
CA SER A 82 5.50 2.08 8.45
C SER A 82 5.92 3.46 8.92
N ILE A 83 6.92 3.99 8.25
CA ILE A 83 7.48 5.31 8.45
C ILE A 83 7.61 5.97 7.09
N GLY A 84 7.37 7.25 6.99
CA GLY A 84 7.60 7.95 5.74
C GLY A 84 7.62 9.45 5.89
N TYR A 85 8.06 10.07 4.82
CA TYR A 85 8.15 11.51 4.68
C TYR A 85 7.64 11.90 3.29
N SER A 86 6.93 13.01 3.22
CA SER A 86 6.48 13.59 1.96
C SER A 86 6.63 15.10 1.98
N ASN A 87 6.95 15.67 0.82
CA ASN A 87 7.03 17.10 0.64
C ASN A 87 6.57 17.52 -0.75
N SER A 88 6.05 18.71 -0.84
CA SER A 88 5.69 19.37 -2.09
C SER A 88 6.47 20.66 -2.26
N THR A 89 7.08 20.81 -3.41
CA THR A 89 7.89 21.96 -3.78
C THR A 89 7.29 22.65 -5.00
N SER A 90 7.87 23.78 -5.40
CA SER A 90 7.42 24.49 -6.60
C SER A 90 7.61 23.70 -7.90
N TRP A 91 8.46 22.67 -7.91
CA TRP A 91 8.76 21.84 -9.09
C TRP A 91 8.04 20.49 -9.08
N GLY A 92 7.46 20.07 -7.97
CA GLY A 92 6.77 18.80 -7.85
C GLY A 92 6.69 18.30 -6.41
N SER A 93 6.22 17.08 -6.23
CA SER A 93 6.14 16.41 -4.93
C SER A 93 6.96 15.14 -4.94
N TYR A 94 7.42 14.75 -3.75
CA TYR A 94 8.12 13.50 -3.55
C TYR A 94 7.75 12.88 -2.20
N SER A 95 7.83 11.56 -2.14
CA SER A 95 7.70 10.84 -0.88
C SER A 95 8.67 9.67 -0.82
N VAL A 96 9.07 9.36 0.40
CA VAL A 96 9.81 8.14 0.75
C VAL A 96 9.09 7.46 1.89
N SER A 97 8.93 6.14 1.79
CA SER A 97 8.39 5.36 2.89
C SER A 97 9.08 4.01 3.00
N ALA A 98 9.16 3.52 4.22
CA ALA A 98 9.62 2.18 4.54
C ALA A 98 8.56 1.47 5.37
N GLN A 99 8.39 0.20 5.12
CA GLN A 99 7.44 -0.65 5.82
C GLN A 99 8.09 -1.98 6.19
N ARG A 100 7.77 -2.47 7.38
CA ARG A 100 8.08 -3.83 7.82
C ARG A 100 6.82 -4.50 8.33
N SER A 101 6.60 -5.72 7.86
CA SER A 101 5.52 -6.58 8.36
C SER A 101 6.07 -7.91 8.86
N TRP A 102 5.44 -8.45 9.88
CA TRP A 102 5.65 -9.80 10.39
C TRP A 102 4.38 -10.59 10.13
N ASN A 103 4.55 -11.72 9.46
CA ASN A 103 3.48 -12.67 9.19
C ASN A 103 3.28 -13.62 10.38
N GLU A 104 2.23 -14.41 10.30
CA GLU A 104 1.87 -15.43 11.29
C GLU A 104 2.99 -16.46 11.51
N ASP A 105 3.76 -16.77 10.47
CA ASP A 105 4.86 -17.74 10.51
C ASP A 105 6.19 -17.16 11.03
N GLY A 106 6.18 -15.87 11.41
CA GLY A 106 7.36 -15.15 11.88
C GLY A 106 8.25 -14.60 10.75
N ASP A 107 7.83 -14.79 9.52
CA ASP A 107 8.53 -14.22 8.36
C ASP A 107 8.36 -12.69 8.34
N THR A 108 9.42 -12.03 7.89
CA THR A 108 9.44 -10.58 7.74
C THR A 108 9.42 -10.18 6.28
N ASP A 109 8.59 -9.19 5.96
CA ASP A 109 8.60 -8.52 4.68
C ASP A 109 8.93 -7.04 4.87
N ASP A 110 10.05 -6.66 4.28
CA ASP A 110 10.54 -5.29 4.26
C ASP A 110 10.32 -4.68 2.89
N SER A 111 9.86 -3.46 2.85
CA SER A 111 9.72 -2.74 1.58
C SER A 111 9.99 -1.26 1.75
N VAL A 112 10.58 -0.68 0.70
CA VAL A 112 10.80 0.76 0.58
C VAL A 112 10.14 1.24 -0.71
N TYR A 113 9.51 2.40 -0.63
CA TYR A 113 8.86 3.07 -1.72
C TYR A 113 9.40 4.48 -1.85
N LEU A 114 9.70 4.86 -3.08
CA LEU A 114 10.04 6.23 -3.48
C LEU A 114 9.02 6.66 -4.53
N SER A 115 8.43 7.81 -4.38
CA SER A 115 7.56 8.37 -5.41
C SER A 115 7.91 9.83 -5.71
N PHE A 116 7.77 10.18 -6.98
CA PHE A 116 7.99 11.52 -7.50
C PHE A 116 6.84 11.86 -8.45
N THR A 117 6.25 13.02 -8.27
CA THR A 117 5.23 13.58 -9.16
C THR A 117 5.72 14.93 -9.65
N ILE A 118 5.87 15.08 -10.95
CA ILE A 118 6.31 16.32 -11.57
C ILE A 118 5.20 16.85 -12.50
N PRO A 119 4.64 18.04 -12.25
CA PRO A 119 3.72 18.68 -13.18
C PRO A 119 4.40 18.97 -14.52
N ILE A 120 3.76 18.63 -15.63
CA ILE A 120 4.34 18.80 -16.96
C ILE A 120 4.57 20.28 -17.29
N GLU A 121 3.72 21.15 -16.78
CA GLU A 121 3.91 22.61 -16.91
C GLU A 121 5.26 23.09 -16.39
N LYS A 122 5.75 22.47 -15.32
CA LYS A 122 7.08 22.80 -14.74
C LYS A 122 8.23 22.30 -15.59
N LEU A 123 8.06 21.16 -16.25
CA LEU A 123 9.06 20.62 -17.17
C LEU A 123 9.18 21.44 -18.45
N LEU A 124 8.05 21.92 -18.96
CA LEU A 124 8.01 22.65 -20.23
C LEU A 124 8.17 24.17 -20.09
N GLY A 125 8.15 24.68 -18.84
CA GLY A 125 8.21 26.13 -18.58
C GLY A 125 7.01 26.90 -19.14
N THR A 126 5.87 26.24 -19.30
CA THR A 126 4.63 26.81 -19.85
C THR A 126 3.66 27.16 -18.74
N GLU A 127 2.69 28.05 -19.05
CA GLU A 127 1.56 28.29 -18.14
C GLU A 127 0.71 27.04 -17.97
N GLN A 128 -0.12 27.04 -16.90
CA GLN A 128 -0.96 25.91 -16.54
C GLN A 128 -1.78 25.41 -17.73
N ARG A 129 -1.63 24.16 -18.06
CA ARG A 129 -2.35 23.51 -19.16
C ARG A 129 -3.74 23.13 -18.70
N THR A 130 -4.72 23.46 -19.49
CA THR A 130 -6.12 23.07 -19.28
C THR A 130 -6.43 21.70 -19.91
N SER A 131 -5.55 21.21 -20.77
CA SER A 131 -5.70 19.93 -21.48
C SER A 131 -4.36 19.25 -21.72
N GLY A 132 -4.39 18.00 -22.10
CA GLY A 132 -3.21 17.17 -22.31
C GLY A 132 -2.75 16.48 -21.01
N PHE A 133 -1.55 15.91 -21.05
CA PHE A 133 -0.94 15.32 -19.86
C PHE A 133 -0.58 16.41 -18.85
N GLN A 134 -0.93 16.15 -17.58
CA GLN A 134 -0.78 17.11 -16.47
C GLN A 134 0.43 16.82 -15.59
N SER A 135 0.72 15.53 -15.37
CA SER A 135 1.83 15.09 -14.52
C SER A 135 2.55 13.88 -15.07
N ILE A 136 3.77 13.72 -14.62
CA ILE A 136 4.52 12.47 -14.68
C ILE A 136 4.74 11.99 -13.27
N ASP A 137 4.30 10.77 -13.00
CA ASP A 137 4.40 10.10 -11.73
C ASP A 137 5.36 8.94 -11.86
N THR A 138 6.34 8.87 -10.98
CA THR A 138 7.33 7.79 -10.94
C THR A 138 7.32 7.15 -9.57
N GLN A 139 7.19 5.83 -9.51
CA GLN A 139 7.27 5.07 -8.29
C GLN A 139 8.34 3.97 -8.40
N ILE A 140 9.19 3.91 -7.42
CA ILE A 140 10.22 2.88 -7.26
C ILE A 140 9.92 2.13 -5.97
N SER A 141 9.96 0.81 -6.02
CA SER A 141 9.84 -0.03 -4.82
C SER A 141 10.87 -1.15 -4.80
N SER A 142 11.26 -1.55 -3.60
CA SER A 142 12.18 -2.65 -3.35
C SER A 142 11.75 -3.40 -2.09
N ASP A 143 11.82 -4.74 -2.14
CA ASP A 143 11.58 -5.62 -0.98
C ASP A 143 12.87 -6.11 -0.32
N PHE A 144 14.04 -5.63 -0.74
CA PHE A 144 15.37 -6.07 -0.30
C PHE A 144 15.66 -7.57 -0.50
N LYS A 145 14.68 -8.33 -1.00
CA LYS A 145 14.82 -9.76 -1.34
C LYS A 145 15.19 -9.96 -2.81
N GLY A 146 15.25 -8.86 -3.55
CA GLY A 146 15.67 -8.82 -4.96
C GLY A 146 14.54 -8.50 -5.93
N ASN A 147 13.33 -8.22 -5.46
CA ASN A 147 12.25 -7.74 -6.29
C ASN A 147 12.25 -6.20 -6.25
N ASN A 148 12.57 -5.61 -7.38
CA ASN A 148 12.57 -4.17 -7.57
C ASN A 148 11.57 -3.83 -8.68
N GLN A 149 10.78 -2.79 -8.46
CA GLN A 149 9.79 -2.33 -9.43
C GLN A 149 9.99 -0.85 -9.69
N LEU A 150 9.89 -0.48 -10.95
CA LEU A 150 9.80 0.89 -11.41
C LEU A 150 8.49 1.04 -12.18
N ASN A 151 7.63 1.93 -11.74
CA ASN A 151 6.42 2.31 -12.44
C ASN A 151 6.51 3.77 -12.84
N VAL A 152 6.19 4.06 -14.08
CA VAL A 152 6.08 5.43 -14.59
C VAL A 152 4.68 5.57 -15.19
N SER A 153 3.98 6.61 -14.78
CA SER A 153 2.65 6.91 -15.29
C SER A 153 2.53 8.40 -15.64
N SER A 154 1.62 8.69 -16.52
CA SER A 154 1.23 10.06 -16.85
C SER A 154 -0.28 10.10 -17.02
N SER A 155 -0.91 11.10 -16.45
CA SER A 155 -2.35 11.30 -16.50
C SER A 155 -2.69 12.67 -17.08
N GLY A 156 -3.88 12.78 -17.66
CA GLY A 156 -4.31 14.02 -18.30
C GLY A 156 -5.80 14.10 -18.58
N TYR A 157 -6.20 15.22 -19.14
CA TYR A 157 -7.59 15.56 -19.47
C TYR A 157 -7.71 16.11 -20.88
N SER A 158 -8.87 15.89 -21.50
CA SER A 158 -9.29 16.58 -22.73
C SER A 158 -9.63 18.06 -22.44
N ASP A 159 -9.67 18.90 -23.49
CA ASP A 159 -9.90 20.36 -23.38
C ASP A 159 -11.10 20.79 -22.54
N ASN A 160 -12.11 19.95 -22.40
CA ASN A 160 -13.32 20.23 -21.60
C ASN A 160 -13.37 19.41 -20.31
N ALA A 161 -12.29 18.78 -19.90
CA ALA A 161 -12.22 17.88 -18.73
C ALA A 161 -13.28 16.76 -18.74
N ARG A 162 -13.87 16.45 -19.89
CA ARG A 162 -14.91 15.41 -20.02
C ARG A 162 -14.33 14.01 -20.09
N VAL A 163 -13.08 13.91 -20.53
CA VAL A 163 -12.38 12.62 -20.67
C VAL A 163 -11.07 12.75 -19.94
N SER A 164 -10.82 11.83 -19.00
CA SER A 164 -9.52 11.61 -18.37
C SER A 164 -8.86 10.39 -19.03
N TYR A 165 -7.56 10.45 -19.17
CA TYR A 165 -6.76 9.34 -19.69
C TYR A 165 -5.47 9.20 -18.89
N SER A 166 -4.95 7.98 -18.87
CA SER A 166 -3.67 7.69 -18.24
C SER A 166 -2.90 6.69 -19.07
N VAL A 167 -1.59 6.83 -19.05
CA VAL A 167 -0.65 5.86 -19.61
C VAL A 167 0.25 5.40 -18.48
N ASN A 168 0.45 4.11 -18.36
CA ASN A 168 1.27 3.50 -17.34
C ASN A 168 2.23 2.50 -17.98
N THR A 169 3.49 2.52 -17.55
CA THR A 169 4.48 1.51 -17.88
C THR A 169 5.19 1.06 -16.61
N GLY A 170 5.44 -0.23 -16.49
CA GLY A 170 6.13 -0.80 -15.34
C GLY A 170 7.27 -1.70 -15.78
N TYR A 171 8.34 -1.70 -15.01
CA TYR A 171 9.48 -2.59 -15.16
C TYR A 171 9.76 -3.26 -13.83
N THR A 172 9.84 -4.60 -13.85
CA THR A 172 10.13 -5.41 -12.66
C THR A 172 11.45 -6.15 -12.86
N MET A 173 12.38 -5.98 -11.93
CA MET A 173 13.61 -6.75 -11.84
C MET A 173 13.47 -7.73 -10.69
N ASN A 174 13.43 -9.02 -11.01
CA ASN A 174 13.45 -10.07 -10.01
C ASN A 174 14.86 -10.70 -10.01
N LYS A 175 15.39 -10.93 -8.81
CA LYS A 175 16.59 -11.73 -8.68
C LYS A 175 16.21 -13.17 -9.09
N ALA A 176 16.71 -13.62 -10.24
CA ALA A 176 16.56 -15.01 -10.61
C ALA A 176 17.12 -15.87 -9.45
N SER A 177 16.30 -16.76 -8.91
CA SER A 177 16.74 -17.78 -7.96
C SER A 177 17.83 -18.58 -8.69
N LYS A 178 19.08 -18.44 -8.25
CA LYS A 178 20.12 -19.38 -8.63
C LYS A 178 19.95 -20.58 -7.71
N ASP A 179 19.06 -21.46 -8.09
CA ASP A 179 19.07 -22.82 -7.57
C ASP A 179 20.31 -23.51 -8.16
N LEU A 180 21.33 -23.66 -7.33
CA LEU A 180 22.47 -24.54 -7.53
C LEU A 180 22.26 -25.78 -6.67
#